data_7b68403e84ec99915b62a661087cb4b9
#
_entry.id   7b68403e84ec99915b62a661087cb4b9
#
_cell.length_a   1.000
_cell.length_b   1.000
_cell.length_c   1.000
_cell.angle_alpha   90.00
_cell.angle_beta   90.00
_cell.angle_gamma   90.00
#
_symmetry.space_group_name_H-M   'P 1'
#
loop_
_entity.id
_entity.type
_entity.pdbx_description
1 polymer ?
#
loop_
_entity_poly.entity_id
_entity_poly.type
_entity_poly.pdbx_seq_one_letter_code
_entity_poly.pdbx_strand_id
1 'polypeptide(L)'
;MNVRDDPTGYALVVDSTGERHTIGRKLVIGRESAEIAVDDLEVSRRHATIRPLDDGGLELYDLDSANGTFVNDLRLGSQPLRLEAGDVIRVGRSALRVERLTSAAEREHLPTVIRRKDEIQ
;
A
#
# COMPACT_ATOMS: atom_id res chain seq x y z
N MET A 1 20.23 -5.16 14.53
CA MET A 1 19.26 -4.76 13.74
C MET A 1 18.50 -3.74 14.34
N ASN A 2 17.91 -3.07 13.63
CA ASN A 2 17.28 -2.05 14.09
C ASN A 2 15.94 -1.95 13.64
N VAL A 3 15.08 -1.90 14.55
CA VAL A 3 13.70 -1.86 14.27
C VAL A 3 13.33 -0.72 13.41
N ARG A 4 13.99 0.39 13.55
CA ARG A 4 13.57 1.52 12.80
C ARG A 4 13.89 1.43 11.36
N ASP A 5 14.72 0.50 10.94
CA ASP A 5 14.94 0.31 9.54
C ASP A 5 13.93 -0.64 8.96
N ASP A 6 13.11 -1.24 9.78
CA ASP A 6 12.09 -2.14 9.28
C ASP A 6 10.96 -1.36 8.68
N PRO A 7 10.33 -1.90 7.66
CA PRO A 7 9.14 -1.24 7.13
C PRO A 7 8.02 -1.31 8.14
N THR A 8 6.94 -0.65 7.85
CA THR A 8 5.77 -0.65 8.70
C THR A 8 5.14 -2.01 8.85
N GLY A 9 5.48 -2.92 7.97
CA GLY A 9 4.80 -4.19 7.89
C GLY A 9 3.83 -4.22 6.73
N TYR A 10 3.87 -3.22 5.86
CA TYR A 10 2.99 -3.14 4.71
C TYR A 10 3.77 -2.83 3.43
N ALA A 11 3.19 -3.26 2.32
CA ALA A 11 3.70 -2.92 1.00
C ALA A 11 2.53 -2.57 0.10
N LEU A 12 2.80 -1.80 -0.94
CA LEU A 12 1.83 -1.58 -2.00
C LEU A 12 2.28 -2.35 -3.23
N VAL A 13 1.36 -3.03 -3.86
CA VAL A 13 1.63 -3.77 -5.09
C VAL A 13 0.87 -3.12 -6.21
N VAL A 14 1.59 -2.71 -7.25
CA VAL A 14 0.96 -2.10 -8.43
C VAL A 14 0.46 -3.24 -9.29
N ASP A 15 -0.86 -3.35 -9.46
CA ASP A 15 -1.45 -4.50 -10.12
C ASP A 15 -0.96 -4.70 -11.56
N SER A 16 -0.79 -3.61 -12.30
CA SER A 16 -0.44 -3.74 -13.70
C SER A 16 0.98 -4.27 -13.94
N THR A 17 1.89 -4.03 -13.00
CA THR A 17 3.29 -4.43 -13.16
C THR A 17 3.73 -5.49 -12.20
N GLY A 18 3.00 -5.64 -11.11
CA GLY A 18 3.42 -6.52 -10.03
C GLY A 18 4.50 -5.93 -9.14
N GLU A 19 4.88 -4.67 -9.39
CA GLU A 19 5.90 -4.04 -8.58
C GLU A 19 5.42 -3.90 -7.15
N ARG A 20 6.32 -4.20 -6.23
CA ARG A 20 6.02 -4.13 -4.81
C ARG A 20 6.86 -3.04 -4.17
N HIS A 21 6.22 -2.15 -3.46
CA HIS A 21 6.90 -1.06 -2.78
C HIS A 21 6.66 -1.18 -1.28
N THR A 22 7.72 -1.46 -0.55
CA THR A 22 7.63 -1.55 0.91
C THR A 22 7.46 -0.14 1.49
N ILE A 23 6.54 0.01 2.42
CA ILE A 23 6.23 1.32 2.97
C ILE A 23 6.95 1.49 4.31
N GLY A 24 8.09 2.17 4.28
CA GLY A 24 8.85 2.45 5.50
C GLY A 24 8.90 3.93 5.82
N ARG A 25 8.36 4.76 4.95
CA ARG A 25 8.33 6.20 5.14
C ARG A 25 7.26 6.77 4.24
N LYS A 26 7.06 8.05 4.29
CA LYS A 26 6.08 8.71 3.44
C LYS A 26 6.53 8.61 1.98
N LEU A 27 5.65 8.14 1.14
CA LEU A 27 5.92 7.98 -0.29
C LEU A 27 4.79 8.61 -1.09
N VAL A 28 5.15 9.18 -2.23
CA VAL A 28 4.17 9.78 -3.13
C VAL A 28 3.85 8.80 -4.25
N ILE A 29 2.57 8.65 -4.53
CA ILE A 29 2.07 7.86 -5.66
C ILE A 29 1.76 8.87 -6.76
N GLY A 30 2.25 8.66 -7.95
CA GLY A 30 1.96 9.58 -9.04
C GLY A 30 2.56 9.11 -10.34
N ARG A 31 2.30 9.92 -11.38
CA ARG A 31 2.80 9.59 -12.72
C ARG A 31 4.24 10.04 -12.89
N GLU A 32 4.61 11.14 -12.23
CA GLU A 32 5.95 11.70 -12.30
C GLU A 32 6.32 12.25 -10.95
N SER A 33 7.60 12.38 -10.68
CA SER A 33 8.07 12.96 -9.42
C SER A 33 7.48 12.24 -8.22
N ALA A 34 7.45 10.93 -8.29
CA ALA A 34 6.83 10.10 -7.27
C ALA A 34 7.68 8.86 -7.04
N GLU A 35 7.76 8.43 -5.78
CA GLU A 35 8.49 7.22 -5.45
C GLU A 35 7.78 5.99 -5.98
N ILE A 36 6.45 6.03 -5.95
CA ILE A 36 5.66 4.94 -6.51
C ILE A 36 5.08 5.45 -7.82
N ALA A 37 5.78 5.16 -8.91
CA ALA A 37 5.41 5.69 -10.21
C ALA A 37 4.37 4.79 -10.87
N VAL A 38 3.33 5.40 -11.38
CA VAL A 38 2.25 4.69 -12.06
C VAL A 38 2.14 5.27 -13.46
N ASP A 39 2.38 4.43 -14.47
CA ASP A 39 2.39 4.87 -15.85
C ASP A 39 0.97 4.89 -16.38
N ASP A 40 0.25 5.95 -16.09
CA ASP A 40 -1.15 6.07 -16.39
C ASP A 40 -1.45 7.55 -16.60
N LEU A 41 -1.92 7.92 -17.77
CA LEU A 41 -2.15 9.32 -18.10
C LEU A 41 -3.26 9.96 -17.28
N GLU A 42 -4.10 9.17 -16.63
CA GLU A 42 -5.15 9.70 -15.79
C GLU A 42 -4.68 9.93 -14.36
N VAL A 43 -3.42 9.60 -14.08
CA VAL A 43 -2.85 9.81 -12.76
C VAL A 43 -2.13 11.14 -12.78
N SER A 44 -2.36 11.97 -11.77
CA SER A 44 -1.68 13.25 -11.64
C SER A 44 -0.20 12.99 -11.37
N ARG A 45 0.66 13.95 -11.71
CA ARG A 45 2.09 13.77 -11.48
C ARG A 45 2.38 13.39 -10.05
N ARG A 46 1.79 14.09 -9.11
CA ARG A 46 1.83 13.75 -7.69
C ARG A 46 0.38 13.60 -7.29
N HIS A 47 -0.05 12.38 -7.10
CA HIS A 47 -1.47 12.08 -7.02
C HIS A 47 -1.95 11.88 -5.57
N ALA A 48 -1.23 11.12 -4.81
CA ALA A 48 -1.62 10.79 -3.44
C ALA A 48 -0.36 10.50 -2.63
N THR A 49 -0.50 10.53 -1.31
CA THR A 49 0.61 10.20 -0.43
C THR A 49 0.19 9.09 0.50
N ILE A 50 1.08 8.11 0.67
CA ILE A 50 0.89 7.07 1.65
C ILE A 50 1.98 7.21 2.69
N ARG A 51 1.64 7.07 3.95
CA ARG A 51 2.64 7.24 5.01
C ARG A 51 2.37 6.30 6.16
N PRO A 52 3.43 5.89 6.86
CA PRO A 52 3.25 5.08 8.05
C PRO A 52 2.80 5.96 9.22
N LEU A 53 2.07 5.35 10.11
CA LEU A 53 1.61 6.00 11.34
C LEU A 53 2.44 5.46 12.50
N ASP A 54 2.47 6.22 13.60
CA ASP A 54 3.28 5.84 14.77
C ASP A 54 2.85 4.53 15.37
N ASP A 55 1.59 4.16 15.21
CA ASP A 55 1.10 2.91 15.78
C ASP A 55 1.28 1.71 14.87
N GLY A 56 2.01 1.88 13.77
CA GLY A 56 2.26 0.79 12.85
C GLY A 56 1.26 0.67 11.72
N GLY A 57 0.29 1.55 11.66
CA GLY A 57 -0.68 1.55 10.57
C GLY A 57 -0.22 2.37 9.38
N LEU A 58 -1.09 2.49 8.40
CA LEU A 58 -0.86 3.29 7.21
C LEU A 58 -2.00 4.26 6.99
N GLU A 59 -1.68 5.37 6.36
CA GLU A 59 -2.66 6.39 6.04
C GLU A 59 -2.42 6.89 4.63
N LEU A 60 -3.50 7.19 3.93
CA LEU A 60 -3.45 7.65 2.55
C LEU A 60 -4.22 8.96 2.44
N TYR A 61 -3.70 9.90 1.69
CA TYR A 61 -4.48 11.11 1.39
C TYR A 61 -4.18 11.58 -0.02
N ASP A 62 -5.17 12.24 -0.60
CA ASP A 62 -5.11 12.72 -1.97
C ASP A 62 -4.37 14.05 -2.01
N LEU A 63 -3.59 14.29 -3.04
CA LEU A 63 -2.83 15.53 -3.22
C LEU A 63 -3.54 16.46 -4.20
N ASP A 64 -4.84 16.56 -4.05
CA ASP A 64 -5.65 17.42 -4.92
C ASP A 64 -5.52 16.96 -6.36
N SER A 65 -5.63 15.66 -6.55
CA SER A 65 -5.46 15.06 -7.86
C SER A 65 -6.61 15.44 -8.78
N ALA A 66 -6.35 15.39 -10.09
CA ALA A 66 -7.35 15.76 -11.07
C ALA A 66 -8.54 14.80 -11.07
N ASN A 67 -8.29 13.52 -10.91
CA ASN A 67 -9.34 12.51 -11.04
C ASN A 67 -9.73 11.81 -9.74
N GLY A 68 -9.06 12.17 -8.65
CA GLY A 68 -9.41 11.60 -7.34
C GLY A 68 -8.67 10.32 -7.02
N THR A 69 -8.71 9.98 -5.76
CA THR A 69 -8.12 8.74 -5.24
C THR A 69 -9.26 7.95 -4.59
N PHE A 70 -9.31 6.65 -4.87
CA PHE A 70 -10.37 5.80 -4.37
C PHE A 70 -9.80 4.64 -3.57
N VAL A 71 -10.50 4.25 -2.52
CA VAL A 71 -10.13 3.06 -1.74
C VAL A 71 -11.36 2.19 -1.67
N ASN A 72 -11.27 0.99 -2.20
CA ASN A 72 -12.38 0.04 -2.27
C ASN A 72 -13.62 0.72 -2.86
N ASP A 73 -13.37 1.49 -3.94
CA ASP A 73 -14.41 2.19 -4.71
C ASP A 73 -15.04 3.39 -4.02
N LEU A 74 -14.53 3.78 -2.87
CA LEU A 74 -14.98 4.99 -2.21
C LEU A 74 -13.96 6.10 -2.45
N ARG A 75 -14.43 7.23 -2.93
CA ARG A 75 -13.55 8.35 -3.19
C ARG A 75 -13.10 9.00 -1.88
N LEU A 76 -11.81 9.28 -1.79
CA LEU A 76 -11.29 9.99 -0.63
C LEU A 76 -11.78 11.43 -0.63
N GLY A 77 -12.09 11.94 0.54
CA GLY A 77 -12.38 13.34 0.70
C GLY A 77 -11.12 14.09 1.06
N SER A 78 -11.26 15.17 1.81
CA SER A 78 -10.13 16.01 2.18
C SER A 78 -9.36 15.46 3.37
N GLN A 79 -9.89 14.43 4.03
CA GLN A 79 -9.24 13.87 5.20
C GLN A 79 -8.46 12.62 4.84
N PRO A 80 -7.36 12.36 5.55
CA PRO A 80 -6.63 11.12 5.31
C PRO A 80 -7.48 9.92 5.70
N LEU A 81 -7.22 8.80 5.07
CA LEU A 81 -7.91 7.55 5.36
C LEU A 81 -6.92 6.52 5.84
N ARG A 82 -7.23 5.87 6.95
CA ARG A 82 -6.39 4.78 7.45
C ARG A 82 -6.65 3.55 6.60
N LEU A 83 -5.56 2.89 6.18
CA LEU A 83 -5.63 1.73 5.31
C LEU A 83 -5.44 0.45 6.10
N GLU A 84 -5.93 -0.64 5.53
CA GLU A 84 -5.75 -1.96 6.08
C GLU A 84 -5.30 -2.90 4.98
N ALA A 85 -4.70 -4.02 5.37
CA ALA A 85 -4.28 -5.01 4.40
C ALA A 85 -5.48 -5.50 3.61
N GLY A 86 -5.31 -5.63 2.32
CA GLY A 86 -6.38 -6.03 1.43
C GLY A 86 -7.09 -4.88 0.76
N ASP A 87 -6.88 -3.64 1.26
CA ASP A 87 -7.51 -2.50 0.61
C ASP A 87 -6.94 -2.31 -0.78
N VAL A 88 -7.78 -1.88 -1.70
CA VAL A 88 -7.39 -1.60 -3.08
C VAL A 88 -7.50 -0.10 -3.30
N ILE A 89 -6.38 0.52 -3.63
CA ILE A 89 -6.31 1.94 -3.94
C ILE A 89 -6.40 2.08 -5.45
N ARG A 90 -7.27 2.95 -5.93
CA ARG A 90 -7.34 3.21 -7.36
C ARG A 90 -6.98 4.66 -7.63
N VAL A 91 -6.04 4.86 -8.55
CA VAL A 91 -5.66 6.16 -9.04
C VAL A 91 -5.71 6.07 -10.56
N GLY A 92 -6.45 6.97 -11.20
CA GLY A 92 -6.67 6.87 -12.64
C GLY A 92 -7.33 5.54 -12.95
N ARG A 93 -6.72 4.78 -13.85
CA ARG A 93 -7.22 3.47 -14.22
C ARG A 93 -6.39 2.36 -13.58
N SER A 94 -5.51 2.72 -12.68
CA SER A 94 -4.56 1.77 -12.09
C SER A 94 -4.97 1.42 -10.68
N ALA A 95 -4.68 0.21 -10.27
CA ALA A 95 -4.99 -0.27 -8.93
C ALA A 95 -3.71 -0.67 -8.21
N LEU A 96 -3.67 -0.35 -6.92
CA LEU A 96 -2.56 -0.74 -6.06
C LEU A 96 -3.18 -1.42 -4.85
N ARG A 97 -2.61 -2.55 -4.46
CA ARG A 97 -3.18 -3.32 -3.37
C ARG A 97 -2.29 -3.24 -2.13
N VAL A 98 -2.90 -3.05 -0.99
CA VAL A 98 -2.19 -3.01 0.29
C VAL A 98 -1.97 -4.43 0.77
N GLU A 99 -0.73 -4.80 0.99
CA GLU A 99 -0.39 -6.13 1.48
C GLU A 99 0.33 -6.04 2.80
N ARG A 100 0.06 -6.98 3.68
CA ARG A 100 0.76 -7.08 4.92
C ARG A 100 2.03 -7.88 4.71
N LEU A 101 3.14 -7.35 5.18
CA LEU A 101 4.40 -8.07 5.13
C LEU A 101 4.51 -8.95 6.35
N THR A 102 5.24 -10.05 6.21
CA THR A 102 5.56 -10.86 7.36
C THR A 102 7.07 -10.93 7.45
N SER A 103 7.57 -11.03 8.66
CA SER A 103 8.99 -11.19 8.83
C SER A 103 9.40 -12.58 8.38
N ALA A 104 10.67 -12.78 8.16
CA ALA A 104 11.15 -14.09 7.78
C ALA A 104 10.80 -15.11 8.85
N ALA A 105 10.90 -14.73 10.11
CA ALA A 105 10.57 -15.66 11.19
C ALA A 105 9.12 -16.06 11.14
N GLU A 106 8.23 -15.10 10.87
CA GLU A 106 6.84 -15.44 10.77
C GLU A 106 6.57 -16.36 9.61
N ARG A 107 7.23 -16.12 8.49
CA ARG A 107 7.03 -17.00 7.34
C ARG A 107 7.49 -18.40 7.63
N GLU A 108 8.52 -18.54 8.42
CA GLU A 108 8.99 -19.88 8.75
C GLU A 108 8.05 -20.61 9.67
N HIS A 109 7.28 -19.88 10.47
CA HIS A 109 6.33 -20.49 11.35
C HIS A 109 5.01 -20.82 10.68
N LEU A 110 4.77 -20.28 9.54
CA LEU A 110 3.52 -20.55 8.88
C LEU A 110 3.48 -21.99 8.48
N PRO A 111 2.36 -22.64 8.78
CA PRO A 111 2.25 -24.00 8.36
C PRO A 111 2.18 -23.98 6.90
N THR A 112 2.88 -24.57 6.56
CA THR A 112 2.86 -24.49 5.19
C THR A 112 1.64 -25.13 4.60
N VAL A 113 1.25 -24.53 6.15
CA VAL A 113 0.59 -24.58 6.39
C VAL A 113 -0.37 -24.48 6.53
N ILE A 114 -0.62 -24.41 6.74
CA ILE A 114 -1.00 -24.30 7.04
C ILE A 114 -1.85 -24.25 7.20
N ARG A 115 -2.37 -24.46 7.19
CA ARG A 115 -2.61 -24.64 7.32
C ARG A 115 -3.39 -24.77 7.58
N ARG A 116 -3.88 -24.97 7.51
CA ARG A 116 -4.06 -25.40 7.75
C ARG A 116 -4.75 -25.61 8.17
N LYS A 117 -5.20 -25.62 8.16
CA LYS A 117 -5.26 -26.10 8.48
C LYS A 117 -5.55 -26.45 8.82
N ASP A 118 -5.82 -26.42 8.67
CA ASP A 118 -5.54 -27.08 8.97
C ASP A 118 -5.55 -27.33 9.38
N GLU A 119 -5.76 -27.21 9.13
CA GLU A 119 -5.24 -27.69 9.34
C GLU A 119 -5.29 -27.83 9.78
N ILE A 120 -5.75 -27.91 9.81
CA ILE A 120 -5.39 -28.30 10.03
C ILE A 120 -5.50 -28.46 10.42
N GLN A 121 -5.84 -28.57 10.43
CA GLN A 121 -5.45 -28.88 10.53
C GLN A 121 -5.46 -28.97 10.57
#